data_0a15f83dab4baea30d30e0a589bd2bfc
#
_entry.id   0a15f83dab4baea30d30e0a589bd2bfc
#
_cell.length_a   1.000
_cell.length_b   1.000
_cell.length_c   1.000
_cell.angle_alpha   90.00
_cell.angle_beta   90.00
_cell.angle_gamma   90.00
#
_symmetry.space_group_name_H-M   'P 1'
#
loop_
_entity.id
_entity.type
_entity.pdbx_description
1 polymer ?
#
loop_
_entity_poly.entity_id
_entity_poly.type
_entity_poly.pdbx_seq_one_letter_code
_entity_poly.pdbx_strand_id
1 'polypeptide(L)'
;MSDGPLPFTDVELMRQMRRCNHLLYHKFSLNLSQNRILSVLNREGPMTQKALMCRMQIQPGSLSEVISKVESAGLVERRRCEDDRRNFEIRLTEEGVKQAEAFERERQDMAQLLFATLTDGEKQQLMNLMTKLHEHWDNCTFERRNANE
;
A
#
# COMPACT_ATOMS: atom_id res chain seq x y z
N MET A 1 -16.37 -22.29 26.71
CA MET A 1 -16.27 -21.02 27.44
C MET A 1 -17.14 -20.04 26.68
N SER A 2 -18.28 -19.67 27.22
CA SER A 2 -19.15 -18.66 26.59
C SER A 2 -18.50 -17.30 26.75
N ASP A 3 -18.05 -16.74 25.64
CA ASP A 3 -17.67 -15.34 25.60
C ASP A 3 -18.90 -14.50 26.00
N GLY A 4 -18.81 -13.81 27.12
CA GLY A 4 -19.79 -12.78 27.49
C GLY A 4 -19.86 -11.69 26.40
N PRO A 5 -20.87 -10.82 26.44
CA PRO A 5 -20.97 -9.75 25.46
C PRO A 5 -19.69 -8.91 25.48
N LEU A 6 -19.14 -8.64 24.26
CA LEU A 6 -17.96 -7.80 24.11
C LEU A 6 -18.22 -6.41 24.71
N PRO A 7 -17.22 -5.78 25.36
CA PRO A 7 -17.35 -4.44 25.94
C PRO A 7 -17.45 -3.32 24.88
N PHE A 8 -17.47 -3.67 23.61
CA PHE A 8 -17.55 -2.76 22.46
C PHE A 8 -18.36 -3.39 21.32
N THR A 9 -18.82 -2.55 20.40
CA THR A 9 -19.56 -2.94 19.19
C THR A 9 -18.65 -3.05 17.97
N ASP A 10 -19.09 -3.75 16.92
CA ASP A 10 -18.38 -3.81 15.64
C ASP A 10 -18.22 -2.41 15.01
N VAL A 11 -19.15 -1.50 15.24
CA VAL A 11 -19.08 -0.10 14.80
C VAL A 11 -17.91 0.62 15.50
N GLU A 12 -17.71 0.37 16.79
CA GLU A 12 -16.60 0.95 17.54
C GLU A 12 -15.26 0.37 17.09
N LEU A 13 -15.21 -0.94 16.79
CA LEU A 13 -14.04 -1.57 16.21
C LEU A 13 -13.70 -0.93 14.86
N MET A 14 -14.68 -0.76 13.97
CA MET A 14 -14.49 -0.09 12.69
C MET A 14 -14.02 1.37 12.86
N ARG A 15 -14.51 2.10 13.85
CA ARG A 15 -14.03 3.46 14.17
C ARG A 15 -12.56 3.46 14.60
N GLN A 16 -12.14 2.50 15.43
CA GLN A 16 -10.73 2.39 15.84
C GLN A 16 -9.80 2.06 14.66
N MET A 17 -10.19 1.12 13.81
CA MET A 17 -9.45 0.81 12.58
C MET A 17 -9.27 2.06 11.71
N ARG A 18 -10.35 2.85 11.53
CA ARG A 18 -10.28 4.10 10.75
C ARG A 18 -9.36 5.13 11.40
N ARG A 19 -9.35 5.26 12.74
CA ARG A 19 -8.41 6.15 13.46
C ARG A 19 -6.96 5.70 13.28
N CYS A 20 -6.68 4.41 13.39
CA CYS A 20 -5.34 3.87 13.14
C CYS A 20 -4.89 4.16 11.70
N ASN A 21 -5.75 3.91 10.72
CA ASN A 21 -5.46 4.20 9.32
C ASN A 21 -5.18 5.70 9.09
N HIS A 22 -5.99 6.59 9.68
CA HIS A 22 -5.77 8.03 9.61
C HIS A 22 -4.40 8.44 10.15
N LEU A 23 -3.99 7.90 11.30
CA LEU A 23 -2.67 8.18 11.88
C LEU A 23 -1.54 7.68 10.99
N LEU A 24 -1.66 6.46 10.43
CA LEU A 24 -0.67 5.91 9.51
C LEU A 24 -0.45 6.81 8.29
N TYR A 25 -1.52 7.32 7.69
CA TYR A 25 -1.41 8.13 6.46
C TYR A 25 -1.06 9.60 6.71
N HIS A 26 -1.57 10.21 7.77
CA HIS A 26 -1.43 11.64 7.99
C HIS A 26 -0.29 12.02 8.94
N LYS A 27 -0.10 11.23 10.01
CA LYS A 27 0.95 11.52 10.99
C LYS A 27 2.31 10.97 10.54
N PHE A 28 2.32 9.79 9.91
CA PHE A 28 3.54 9.10 9.53
C PHE A 28 3.85 9.17 8.03
N SER A 29 3.10 9.99 7.27
CA SER A 29 3.34 10.26 5.85
C SER A 29 3.52 9.00 4.98
N LEU A 30 2.83 7.90 5.32
CA LEU A 30 2.93 6.65 4.57
C LEU A 30 2.28 6.71 3.17
N ASN A 31 1.70 7.87 2.82
CA ASN A 31 1.00 8.09 1.56
C ASN A 31 1.87 8.71 0.46
N LEU A 32 3.15 8.42 0.45
CA LEU A 32 4.05 8.92 -0.61
C LEU A 32 3.95 7.98 -1.82
N SER A 33 3.01 8.26 -2.72
CA SER A 33 2.79 7.46 -3.93
C SER A 33 4.05 7.32 -4.80
N GLN A 34 4.92 8.33 -4.81
CA GLN A 34 6.22 8.27 -5.49
C GLN A 34 7.10 7.17 -4.91
N ASN A 35 7.30 7.16 -3.59
CA ASN A 35 8.11 6.15 -2.91
C ASN A 35 7.53 4.74 -3.05
N ARG A 36 6.19 4.61 -3.08
CA ARG A 36 5.53 3.31 -3.35
C ARG A 36 5.86 2.77 -4.73
N ILE A 37 5.87 3.63 -5.77
CA ILE A 37 6.27 3.22 -7.12
C ILE A 37 7.72 2.72 -7.12
N LEU A 38 8.63 3.48 -6.50
CA LEU A 38 10.04 3.08 -6.42
C LEU A 38 10.21 1.75 -5.66
N SER A 39 9.50 1.55 -4.54
CA SER A 39 9.54 0.30 -3.78
C SER A 39 9.01 -0.89 -4.58
N VAL A 40 7.92 -0.74 -5.33
CA VAL A 40 7.37 -1.81 -6.17
C VAL A 40 8.37 -2.18 -7.27
N LEU A 41 8.92 -1.20 -7.98
CA LEU A 41 9.91 -1.43 -9.02
C LEU A 41 11.21 -2.03 -8.50
N ASN A 42 11.64 -1.64 -7.29
CA ASN A 42 12.84 -2.21 -6.66
C ASN A 42 12.66 -3.68 -6.27
N ARG A 43 11.48 -4.04 -5.79
CA ARG A 43 11.17 -5.41 -5.34
C ARG A 43 10.84 -6.36 -6.49
N GLU A 44 10.08 -5.90 -7.47
CA GLU A 44 9.51 -6.75 -8.52
C GLU A 44 10.17 -6.56 -9.90
N GLY A 45 11.07 -5.57 -10.01
CA GLY A 45 11.75 -5.25 -11.25
C GLY A 45 10.95 -4.35 -12.21
N PRO A 46 11.49 -4.11 -13.40
CA PRO A 46 10.84 -3.31 -14.42
C PRO A 46 9.49 -3.87 -14.84
N MET A 47 8.51 -3.00 -15.06
CA MET A 47 7.17 -3.42 -15.48
C MET A 47 6.45 -2.36 -16.31
N THR A 48 5.44 -2.76 -17.05
CA THR A 48 4.60 -1.82 -17.81
C THR A 48 3.76 -0.95 -16.87
N GLN A 49 3.35 0.22 -17.35
CA GLN A 49 2.45 1.10 -16.60
C GLN A 49 1.14 0.40 -16.20
N LYS A 50 0.62 -0.48 -17.05
CA LYS A 50 -0.58 -1.29 -16.76
C LYS A 50 -0.34 -2.26 -15.61
N ALA A 51 0.80 -2.95 -15.60
CA ALA A 51 1.15 -3.86 -14.50
C ALA A 51 1.34 -3.09 -13.20
N LEU A 52 2.03 -1.94 -13.24
CA LEU A 52 2.24 -1.08 -12.07
C LEU A 52 0.91 -0.56 -11.51
N MET A 53 -0.04 -0.19 -12.38
CA MET A 53 -1.38 0.21 -11.97
C MET A 53 -2.12 -0.89 -11.19
N CYS A 54 -2.06 -2.12 -11.68
CA CYS A 54 -2.65 -3.27 -10.98
C CYS A 54 -1.99 -3.52 -9.61
N ARG A 55 -0.66 -3.40 -9.52
CA ARG A 55 0.08 -3.58 -8.26
C ARG A 55 -0.21 -2.47 -7.24
N MET A 56 -0.39 -1.26 -7.71
CA MET A 56 -0.61 -0.09 -6.86
C MET A 56 -2.07 0.09 -6.44
N GLN A 57 -3.01 -0.53 -7.16
CA GLN A 57 -4.46 -0.37 -6.95
C GLN A 57 -4.91 1.11 -6.99
N ILE A 58 -4.35 1.88 -7.92
CA ILE A 58 -4.66 3.31 -8.08
C ILE A 58 -5.26 3.61 -9.45
N GLN A 59 -5.95 4.74 -9.56
CA GLN A 59 -6.58 5.16 -10.80
C GLN A 59 -5.55 5.52 -11.88
N PRO A 60 -5.84 5.26 -13.17
CA PRO A 60 -4.89 5.47 -14.27
C PRO A 60 -4.34 6.90 -14.35
N GLY A 61 -5.18 7.91 -14.19
CA GLY A 61 -4.77 9.31 -14.25
C GLY A 61 -3.77 9.69 -13.14
N SER A 62 -4.07 9.26 -11.91
CA SER A 62 -3.19 9.50 -10.75
C SER A 62 -1.83 8.81 -10.92
N LEU A 63 -1.81 7.59 -11.48
CA LEU A 63 -0.55 6.87 -11.72
C LEU A 63 0.31 7.60 -12.75
N SER A 64 -0.27 8.04 -13.88
CA SER A 64 0.45 8.75 -14.94
C SER A 64 1.11 10.02 -14.42
N GLU A 65 0.41 10.78 -13.57
CA GLU A 65 0.96 11.98 -12.95
C GLU A 65 2.13 11.67 -12.01
N VAL A 66 2.01 10.63 -11.18
CA VAL A 66 3.09 10.24 -10.26
C VAL A 66 4.28 9.70 -11.04
N ILE A 67 4.08 8.89 -12.08
CA ILE A 67 5.18 8.41 -12.94
C ILE A 67 5.90 9.60 -13.60
N SER A 68 5.17 10.57 -14.14
CA SER A 68 5.80 11.75 -14.74
C SER A 68 6.65 12.53 -13.74
N LYS A 69 6.23 12.63 -12.48
CA LYS A 69 7.00 13.29 -11.40
C LYS A 69 8.29 12.52 -11.09
N VAL A 70 8.25 11.20 -10.93
CA VAL A 70 9.46 10.41 -10.63
C VAL A 70 10.39 10.31 -11.84
N GLU A 71 9.85 10.35 -13.05
CA GLU A 71 10.64 10.40 -14.31
C GLU A 71 11.35 11.75 -14.45
N SER A 72 10.64 12.87 -14.20
CA SER A 72 11.24 14.23 -14.21
C SER A 72 12.28 14.41 -13.12
N ALA A 73 12.17 13.69 -11.99
CA ALA A 73 13.17 13.67 -10.93
C ALA A 73 14.36 12.75 -11.25
N GLY A 74 14.37 12.06 -12.41
CA GLY A 74 15.46 11.18 -12.81
C GLY A 74 15.51 9.86 -12.04
N LEU A 75 14.42 9.44 -11.38
CA LEU A 75 14.37 8.25 -10.55
C LEU A 75 13.91 7.01 -11.32
N VAL A 76 13.15 7.21 -12.40
CA VAL A 76 12.74 6.17 -13.32
C VAL A 76 12.99 6.60 -14.75
N GLU A 77 13.09 5.63 -15.65
CA GLU A 77 13.16 5.82 -17.09
C GLU A 77 12.15 4.91 -17.79
N ARG A 78 11.70 5.32 -18.98
CA ARG A 78 10.88 4.48 -19.85
C ARG A 78 11.75 3.87 -20.92
N ARG A 79 11.71 2.54 -21.03
CA ARG A 79 12.35 1.79 -22.12
C ARG A 79 11.31 1.02 -22.91
N ARG A 80 11.55 0.86 -24.20
CA ARG A 80 10.73 -0.04 -25.03
C ARG A 80 10.94 -1.47 -24.58
N CYS A 81 9.86 -2.25 -24.46
CA CYS A 81 9.96 -3.67 -24.18
C CYS A 81 10.72 -4.37 -25.34
N GLU A 82 11.61 -5.30 -25.02
CA GLU A 82 12.36 -6.05 -26.01
C GLU A 82 11.45 -6.94 -26.86
N ASP A 83 10.44 -7.55 -26.23
CA ASP A 83 9.50 -8.49 -26.84
C ASP A 83 8.35 -7.79 -27.60
N ASP A 84 7.98 -6.57 -27.22
CA ASP A 84 6.93 -5.78 -27.88
C ASP A 84 7.28 -4.29 -27.89
N ARG A 85 7.79 -3.84 -29.02
CA ARG A 85 8.22 -2.45 -29.26
C ARG A 85 7.09 -1.42 -29.16
N ARG A 86 5.83 -1.85 -29.06
CA ARG A 86 4.65 -0.95 -28.87
C ARG A 86 4.43 -0.62 -27.40
N ASN A 87 5.00 -1.43 -26.49
CA ASN A 87 4.87 -1.25 -25.05
C ASN A 87 6.15 -0.67 -24.45
N PHE A 88 5.96 0.17 -23.43
CA PHE A 88 7.04 0.70 -22.61
C PHE A 88 7.00 0.08 -21.22
N GLU A 89 8.16 -0.29 -20.72
CA GLU A 89 8.37 -0.63 -19.33
C GLU A 89 8.95 0.58 -18.57
N ILE A 90 8.62 0.67 -17.30
CA ILE A 90 9.16 1.65 -16.35
C ILE A 90 10.22 0.92 -15.55
N ARG A 91 11.40 1.52 -15.48
CA ARG A 91 12.57 0.97 -14.82
C ARG A 91 13.16 2.00 -13.87
N LEU A 92 13.72 1.56 -12.74
CA LEU A 92 14.51 2.43 -11.88
C LEU A 92 15.84 2.82 -12.56
N THR A 93 16.24 4.07 -12.35
CA THR A 93 17.61 4.51 -12.57
C THR A 93 18.47 4.11 -11.36
N GLU A 94 19.80 4.27 -11.46
CA GLU A 94 20.68 4.06 -10.29
C GLU A 94 20.30 4.94 -9.10
N GLU A 95 19.92 6.19 -9.36
CA GLU A 95 19.45 7.10 -8.32
C GLU A 95 18.09 6.66 -7.75
N GLY A 96 17.21 6.16 -8.62
CA GLY A 96 15.93 5.58 -8.20
C GLY A 96 16.09 4.36 -7.29
N VAL A 97 17.07 3.50 -7.55
CA VAL A 97 17.41 2.36 -6.67
C VAL A 97 17.86 2.85 -5.30
N LYS A 98 18.81 3.81 -5.25
CA LYS A 98 19.30 4.38 -3.99
C LYS A 98 18.18 4.98 -3.16
N GLN A 99 17.29 5.73 -3.81
CA GLN A 99 16.15 6.34 -3.13
C GLN A 99 15.13 5.30 -2.65
N ALA A 100 14.86 4.26 -3.45
CA ALA A 100 13.99 3.16 -3.05
C ALA A 100 14.53 2.43 -1.81
N GLU A 101 15.83 2.15 -1.77
CA GLU A 101 16.50 1.51 -0.62
C GLU A 101 16.50 2.41 0.62
N ALA A 102 16.76 3.71 0.46
CA ALA A 102 16.70 4.66 1.57
C ALA A 102 15.29 4.71 2.16
N PHE A 103 14.27 4.81 1.31
CA PHE A 103 12.87 4.80 1.74
C PHE A 103 12.48 3.48 2.43
N GLU A 104 12.97 2.35 1.95
CA GLU A 104 12.68 1.05 2.57
C GLU A 104 13.27 0.94 3.99
N ARG A 105 14.49 1.47 4.21
CA ARG A 105 15.10 1.57 5.55
C ARG A 105 14.25 2.45 6.49
N GLU A 106 13.89 3.67 6.03
CA GLU A 106 13.02 4.56 6.81
C GLU A 106 11.68 3.91 7.16
N ARG A 107 11.11 3.16 6.23
CA ARG A 107 9.87 2.42 6.42
C ARG A 107 10.00 1.31 7.45
N GLN A 108 11.13 0.60 7.48
CA GLN A 108 11.42 -0.43 8.47
C GLN A 108 11.57 0.18 9.86
N ASP A 109 12.32 1.27 10.00
CA ASP A 109 12.48 1.98 11.27
C ASP A 109 11.15 2.50 11.79
N MET A 110 10.35 3.09 10.89
CA MET A 110 8.99 3.54 11.21
C MET A 110 8.09 2.38 11.66
N ALA A 111 8.14 1.24 10.98
CA ALA A 111 7.34 0.07 11.33
C ALA A 111 7.73 -0.45 12.73
N GLN A 112 9.02 -0.49 13.07
CA GLN A 112 9.48 -0.86 14.39
C GLN A 112 8.92 0.07 15.47
N LEU A 113 8.96 1.39 15.22
CA LEU A 113 8.41 2.38 16.14
C LEU A 113 6.88 2.23 16.31
N LEU A 114 6.15 2.04 15.22
CA LEU A 114 4.70 1.91 15.24
C LEU A 114 4.19 0.72 16.05
N PHE A 115 4.93 -0.38 16.01
CA PHE A 115 4.56 -1.62 16.70
C PHE A 115 5.41 -1.91 17.94
N ALA A 116 6.18 -0.92 18.45
CA ALA A 116 7.06 -1.10 19.61
C ALA A 116 6.31 -1.43 20.91
N THR A 117 5.04 -1.07 21.02
CA THR A 117 4.20 -1.35 22.19
C THR A 117 3.64 -2.77 22.21
N LEU A 118 3.77 -3.52 21.12
CA LEU A 118 3.26 -4.87 20.98
C LEU A 118 4.39 -5.90 21.17
N THR A 119 4.11 -6.94 21.92
CA THR A 119 4.94 -8.14 21.95
C THR A 119 4.89 -8.89 20.62
N ASP A 120 5.83 -9.78 20.36
CA ASP A 120 5.84 -10.55 19.11
C ASP A 120 4.61 -11.47 18.99
N GLY A 121 4.10 -12.00 20.11
CA GLY A 121 2.85 -12.76 20.13
C GLY A 121 1.64 -11.92 19.73
N GLU A 122 1.54 -10.68 20.23
CA GLU A 122 0.47 -9.75 19.86
C GLU A 122 0.57 -9.29 18.41
N LYS A 123 1.78 -9.07 17.88
CA LYS A 123 2.02 -8.79 16.46
C LYS A 123 1.54 -9.95 15.59
N GLN A 124 1.84 -11.20 15.99
CA GLN A 124 1.39 -12.39 15.26
C GLN A 124 -0.13 -12.53 15.28
N GLN A 125 -0.77 -12.30 16.44
CA GLN A 125 -2.22 -12.31 16.56
C GLN A 125 -2.88 -11.23 15.68
N LEU A 126 -2.34 -10.01 15.71
CA LEU A 126 -2.82 -8.91 14.88
C LEU A 126 -2.72 -9.25 13.39
N MET A 127 -1.57 -9.80 12.95
CA MET A 127 -1.37 -10.22 11.57
C MET A 127 -2.41 -11.27 11.15
N ASN A 128 -2.63 -12.28 11.98
CA ASN A 128 -3.61 -13.34 11.70
C ASN A 128 -5.05 -12.79 11.59
N LEU A 129 -5.43 -11.86 12.48
CA LEU A 129 -6.75 -11.24 12.46
C LEU A 129 -6.93 -10.34 11.23
N MET A 130 -5.92 -9.55 10.87
CA MET A 130 -5.95 -8.71 9.67
C MET A 130 -6.05 -9.55 8.39
N THR A 131 -5.30 -10.65 8.29
CA THR A 131 -5.36 -11.58 7.16
C THR A 131 -6.77 -12.16 7.03
N LYS A 132 -7.35 -12.64 8.13
CA LYS A 132 -8.72 -13.17 8.16
C LYS A 132 -9.77 -12.15 7.72
N LEU A 133 -9.63 -10.88 8.16
CA LEU A 133 -10.51 -9.80 7.74
C LEU A 133 -10.35 -9.50 6.24
N HIS A 134 -9.12 -9.42 5.75
CA HIS A 134 -8.81 -9.15 4.35
C HIS A 134 -9.44 -10.21 3.43
N GLU A 135 -9.22 -11.50 3.71
CA GLU A 135 -9.80 -12.61 2.95
C GLU A 135 -11.33 -12.58 2.94
N HIS A 136 -11.95 -12.22 4.09
CA HIS A 136 -13.39 -12.09 4.18
C HIS A 136 -13.90 -10.91 3.35
N TRP A 137 -13.27 -9.76 3.44
CA TRP A 137 -13.72 -8.55 2.75
C TRP A 137 -13.54 -8.61 1.23
N ASP A 138 -12.51 -9.29 0.74
CA ASP A 138 -12.33 -9.55 -0.70
C ASP A 138 -13.47 -10.36 -1.29
N ASN A 139 -14.13 -11.20 -0.48
CA ASN A 139 -15.26 -12.03 -0.88
C ASN A 139 -16.64 -11.44 -0.53
N CYS A 140 -16.69 -10.32 0.22
CA CYS A 140 -17.95 -9.70 0.61
C CYS A 140 -18.48 -8.76 -0.47
N THR A 141 -19.69 -9.02 -0.95
CA THR A 141 -20.48 -8.06 -1.71
C THR A 141 -21.41 -7.30 -0.78
N PHE A 142 -21.19 -6.00 -0.62
CA PHE A 142 -22.08 -5.14 0.15
C PHE A 142 -23.03 -4.38 -0.80
N GLU A 143 -24.27 -4.84 -0.88
CA GLU A 143 -25.34 -4.09 -1.54
C GLU A 143 -25.73 -2.90 -0.66
N ARG A 144 -25.43 -1.68 -1.10
CA ARG A 144 -25.96 -0.47 -0.47
C ARG A 144 -27.48 -0.50 -0.64
N ARG A 145 -28.23 -0.63 0.45
CA ARG A 145 -29.64 -0.31 0.44
C ARG A 145 -29.77 1.16 0.05
N ASN A 146 -30.22 1.42 -1.17
CA ASN A 146 -30.53 2.77 -1.60
C ASN A 146 -31.62 3.29 -0.67
N ALA A 147 -31.26 4.26 0.17
CA ALA A 147 -32.21 5.03 0.97
C ALA A 147 -32.94 6.00 0.03
N ASN A 148 -33.87 5.47 -0.76
CA ASN A 148 -34.89 6.19 -1.50
C ASN A 148 -36.19 5.37 -1.42
N GLU A 149 -36.85 5.49 -0.28
CA GLU A 149 -38.30 5.37 -0.12
C GLU A 149 -38.73 6.38 0.96
#